data_436427c013280571bf9844e31554eb5b
#
_entry.id   436427c013280571bf9844e31554eb5b
#
_cell.length_a   1.000
_cell.length_b   1.000
_cell.length_c   1.000
_cell.angle_alpha   90.00
_cell.angle_beta   90.00
_cell.angle_gamma   90.00
#
_symmetry.space_group_name_H-M   'P 1'
#
loop_
_entity.id
_entity.type
_entity.pdbx_description
1 polymer ?
#
loop_
_entity_poly.entity_id
_entity_poly.type
_entity_poly.pdbx_seq_one_letter_code
_entity_poly.pdbx_strand_id
1 'polypeptide(L)'
;MMNTPHPRPKIAVIGAGWAGLSAAVTLARHADVTLFEAGRQAGGRARALAGNTDGFGFLDNGQHILLGAYRGVLRLMKTIGSDPRAAFLRVPLHWHMHGGLQFRTLPLPAPLHILGGVLLARRVPSAFKAKLLADMSDLQKSARLGQPDTTVAQWLKQRNVPRAAVMQFWQPLVWGALNTPLETASLRVLCNVLSDGVLTKKSGSDYLLPKQDLGAIVAEPALAELQRLGADIRLETRVCRLNTLPDGKVLVNGEAFDAAVPATAPYHAAALLPEGTPEHVQTAYQNLRYHAITTVYLRYAEPVRLPAPLTGLADGTVQWLLCRGRLGLPENEVSAVISVSDRVGAFANRAWADKAHADLKRILPHLGEPEAVRVITEKRATTAADAPPPDLSWLHRHRIFPAGDYLHPDY
;
A
#
# COMPACT_ATOMS: atom_id res chain seq x y z
N MET A 1 -48.23 0.33 20.36
CA MET A 1 -47.46 -0.84 19.90
C MET A 1 -46.02 -0.57 20.23
N MET A 2 -45.47 -1.25 21.21
CA MET A 2 -44.01 -1.14 21.50
C MET A 2 -43.24 -1.76 20.32
N ASN A 3 -42.45 -0.93 19.66
CA ASN A 3 -41.54 -1.38 18.60
C ASN A 3 -40.50 -2.29 19.26
N THR A 4 -40.68 -3.61 19.21
CA THR A 4 -39.62 -4.56 19.64
C THR A 4 -38.43 -4.29 18.77
N PRO A 5 -37.26 -3.94 19.35
CA PRO A 5 -36.07 -3.72 18.56
C PRO A 5 -35.74 -5.00 17.80
N HIS A 6 -35.69 -4.93 16.49
CA HIS A 6 -35.19 -6.05 15.68
C HIS A 6 -33.81 -6.47 16.20
N PRO A 7 -33.57 -7.78 16.41
CA PRO A 7 -32.26 -8.25 16.85
C PRO A 7 -31.21 -7.76 15.87
N ARG A 8 -30.09 -7.26 16.40
CA ARG A 8 -28.96 -6.82 15.56
C ARG A 8 -28.42 -8.01 14.78
N PRO A 9 -28.10 -7.86 13.49
CA PRO A 9 -27.50 -8.95 12.71
C PRO A 9 -26.14 -9.33 13.26
N LYS A 10 -25.83 -10.62 13.30
CA LYS A 10 -24.54 -11.17 13.70
C LYS A 10 -23.63 -11.27 12.49
N ILE A 11 -22.49 -10.59 12.52
CA ILE A 11 -21.55 -10.55 11.38
C ILE A 11 -20.17 -11.02 11.81
N ALA A 12 -19.62 -11.98 11.07
CA ALA A 12 -18.24 -12.41 11.23
C ALA A 12 -17.32 -11.60 10.31
N VAL A 13 -16.27 -10.98 10.85
CA VAL A 13 -15.17 -10.37 10.07
C VAL A 13 -13.93 -11.23 10.26
N ILE A 14 -13.33 -11.69 9.16
CA ILE A 14 -12.22 -12.64 9.18
C ILE A 14 -10.95 -11.97 8.66
N GLY A 15 -10.01 -11.72 9.56
CA GLY A 15 -8.76 -10.99 9.35
C GLY A 15 -8.79 -9.57 9.91
N ALA A 16 -7.84 -9.28 10.80
CA ALA A 16 -7.67 -7.96 11.43
C ALA A 16 -6.61 -7.09 10.72
N GLY A 17 -6.48 -7.20 9.39
CA GLY A 17 -5.79 -6.21 8.56
C GLY A 17 -6.60 -4.92 8.46
N TRP A 18 -6.05 -3.86 7.87
CA TRP A 18 -6.74 -2.56 7.77
C TRP A 18 -8.10 -2.66 7.09
N ALA A 19 -8.26 -3.53 6.10
CA ALA A 19 -9.57 -3.75 5.44
C ALA A 19 -10.59 -4.35 6.43
N GLY A 20 -10.21 -5.40 7.16
CA GLY A 20 -11.07 -6.05 8.16
C GLY A 20 -11.39 -5.14 9.34
N LEU A 21 -10.40 -4.41 9.87
CA LEU A 21 -10.63 -3.42 10.93
C LEU A 21 -11.59 -2.31 10.47
N SER A 22 -11.44 -1.82 9.24
CA SER A 22 -12.35 -0.82 8.66
C SER A 22 -13.79 -1.35 8.53
N ALA A 23 -13.94 -2.58 8.04
CA ALA A 23 -15.24 -3.24 7.95
C ALA A 23 -15.85 -3.46 9.34
N ALA A 24 -15.08 -4.03 10.28
CA ALA A 24 -15.53 -4.32 11.64
C ALA A 24 -16.01 -3.05 12.39
N VAL A 25 -15.19 -1.99 12.39
CA VAL A 25 -15.54 -0.70 13.04
C VAL A 25 -16.78 -0.07 12.41
N THR A 26 -16.94 -0.19 11.10
CA THR A 26 -18.12 0.35 10.41
C THR A 26 -19.38 -0.45 10.78
N LEU A 27 -19.30 -1.78 10.75
CA LEU A 27 -20.41 -2.69 11.01
C LEU A 27 -20.82 -2.74 12.48
N ALA A 28 -19.88 -2.66 13.43
CA ALA A 28 -20.14 -2.76 14.86
C ALA A 28 -21.09 -1.65 15.39
N ARG A 29 -21.30 -0.59 14.65
CA ARG A 29 -22.29 0.44 14.95
C ARG A 29 -23.73 -0.02 14.74
N HIS A 30 -23.94 -1.04 13.90
CA HIS A 30 -25.27 -1.48 13.45
C HIS A 30 -25.49 -2.99 13.60
N ALA A 31 -24.45 -3.75 13.92
CA ALA A 31 -24.43 -5.21 13.99
C ALA A 31 -23.65 -5.70 15.21
N ASP A 32 -23.90 -6.95 15.61
CA ASP A 32 -23.08 -7.67 16.57
C ASP A 32 -21.92 -8.30 15.80
N VAL A 33 -20.73 -7.73 15.93
CA VAL A 33 -19.54 -8.13 15.16
C VAL A 33 -18.66 -9.04 15.98
N THR A 34 -18.28 -10.17 15.39
CA THR A 34 -17.15 -10.99 15.85
C THR A 34 -15.99 -10.84 14.89
N LEU A 35 -14.84 -10.36 15.36
CA LEU A 35 -13.60 -10.22 14.59
C LEU A 35 -12.68 -11.40 14.88
N PHE A 36 -12.34 -12.17 13.85
CA PHE A 36 -11.39 -13.28 13.92
C PHE A 36 -10.05 -12.88 13.33
N GLU A 37 -8.96 -13.10 14.06
CA GLU A 37 -7.58 -12.91 13.57
C GLU A 37 -6.74 -14.14 13.92
N ALA A 38 -6.06 -14.70 12.90
CA ALA A 38 -5.23 -15.89 13.07
C ALA A 38 -3.91 -15.61 13.82
N GLY A 39 -3.44 -14.36 13.76
CA GLY A 39 -2.22 -13.91 14.42
C GLY A 39 -2.45 -13.40 15.84
N ARG A 40 -1.34 -13.18 16.55
CA ARG A 40 -1.34 -12.57 17.89
C ARG A 40 -1.57 -11.06 17.84
N GLN A 41 -1.38 -10.44 16.69
CA GLN A 41 -1.39 -9.01 16.50
C GLN A 41 -2.23 -8.63 15.28
N ALA A 42 -3.07 -7.61 15.45
CA ALA A 42 -3.79 -7.00 14.35
C ALA A 42 -2.87 -6.12 13.47
N GLY A 43 -3.36 -5.71 12.29
CA GLY A 43 -2.68 -4.81 11.37
C GLY A 43 -2.33 -5.47 10.02
N GLY A 44 -2.26 -6.81 9.96
CA GLY A 44 -1.97 -7.54 8.72
C GLY A 44 -0.59 -7.19 8.14
N ARG A 45 -0.54 -6.74 6.88
CA ARG A 45 0.70 -6.30 6.21
C ARG A 45 1.21 -4.94 6.70
N ALA A 46 0.35 -4.12 7.31
CA ALA A 46 0.66 -2.80 7.84
C ALA A 46 0.66 -2.84 9.37
N ARG A 47 1.73 -3.35 9.95
CA ARG A 47 1.87 -3.56 11.40
C ARG A 47 3.29 -3.29 11.88
N ALA A 48 3.41 -2.94 13.15
CA ALA A 48 4.68 -2.91 13.85
C ALA A 48 5.33 -4.30 13.91
N LEU A 49 6.64 -4.36 13.89
CA LEU A 49 7.38 -5.57 14.24
C LEU A 49 7.41 -5.73 15.76
N ALA A 50 6.96 -6.87 16.23
CA ALA A 50 7.10 -7.22 17.64
C ALA A 50 8.56 -7.61 17.97
N GLY A 51 9.00 -7.26 19.17
CA GLY A 51 10.28 -7.70 19.71
C GLY A 51 11.41 -6.69 19.60
N ASN A 52 12.65 -7.20 19.60
CA ASN A 52 13.83 -6.35 19.57
C ASN A 52 13.96 -5.59 18.24
N THR A 53 14.07 -4.28 18.32
CA THR A 53 14.27 -3.39 17.15
C THR A 53 15.76 -3.20 16.81
N ASP A 54 16.68 -3.92 17.45
CA ASP A 54 18.13 -3.79 17.30
C ASP A 54 18.63 -2.34 17.50
N GLY A 55 17.95 -1.60 18.40
CA GLY A 55 18.23 -0.21 18.72
C GLY A 55 17.74 0.80 17.68
N PHE A 56 17.01 0.38 16.64
CA PHE A 56 16.23 1.29 15.81
C PHE A 56 15.07 1.89 16.61
N GLY A 57 14.53 2.99 16.14
CA GLY A 57 13.23 3.50 16.60
C GLY A 57 12.13 2.46 16.38
N PHE A 58 10.93 2.83 15.98
CA PHE A 58 9.96 1.82 15.59
C PHE A 58 10.35 1.16 14.25
N LEU A 59 9.97 -0.11 14.06
CA LEU A 59 10.07 -0.82 12.80
C LEU A 59 8.70 -1.38 12.44
N ASP A 60 8.26 -1.13 11.21
CA ASP A 60 7.10 -1.77 10.60
C ASP A 60 7.52 -2.96 9.72
N ASN A 61 6.55 -3.76 9.30
CA ASN A 61 6.75 -4.85 8.32
C ASN A 61 7.15 -4.33 6.92
N GLY A 62 7.94 -3.29 6.89
CA GLY A 62 8.42 -2.54 5.73
C GLY A 62 8.20 -1.04 5.89
N GLN A 63 8.95 -0.23 5.16
CA GLN A 63 8.75 1.23 5.16
C GLN A 63 7.52 1.58 4.33
N HIS A 64 6.48 2.04 4.97
CA HIS A 64 5.27 2.49 4.32
C HIS A 64 5.31 3.99 4.04
N ILE A 65 4.76 4.37 2.90
CA ILE A 65 4.56 5.76 2.48
C ILE A 65 3.12 5.84 1.97
N LEU A 66 2.30 6.67 2.60
CA LEU A 66 0.94 6.87 2.17
C LEU A 66 0.84 8.17 1.36
N LEU A 67 -0.21 8.30 0.58
CA LEU A 67 -0.54 9.54 -0.13
C LEU A 67 -1.75 10.23 0.50
N GLY A 68 -1.82 11.54 0.37
CA GLY A 68 -2.98 12.31 0.78
C GLY A 68 -4.29 11.90 0.08
N ALA A 69 -4.19 11.15 -1.02
CA ALA A 69 -5.31 10.54 -1.74
C ALA A 69 -5.92 9.32 -1.03
N TYR A 70 -5.27 8.75 -0.02
CA TYR A 70 -5.77 7.57 0.71
C TYR A 70 -6.95 7.93 1.62
N ARG A 71 -8.04 8.41 0.99
CA ARG A 71 -9.23 8.94 1.67
C ARG A 71 -9.90 7.92 2.59
N GLY A 72 -9.90 6.64 2.19
CA GLY A 72 -10.43 5.54 3.01
C GLY A 72 -9.70 5.41 4.33
N VAL A 73 -8.37 5.40 4.28
CA VAL A 73 -7.50 5.32 5.48
C VAL A 73 -7.71 6.54 6.38
N LEU A 74 -7.70 7.76 5.80
CA LEU A 74 -7.91 8.99 6.57
C LEU A 74 -9.31 9.06 7.20
N ARG A 75 -10.32 8.50 6.54
CA ARG A 75 -11.68 8.37 7.10
C ARG A 75 -11.70 7.36 8.24
N LEU A 76 -11.07 6.19 8.08
CA LEU A 76 -10.94 5.21 9.15
C LEU A 76 -10.26 5.82 10.37
N MET A 77 -9.12 6.49 10.20
CA MET A 77 -8.41 7.17 11.29
C MET A 77 -9.31 8.13 12.06
N LYS A 78 -10.08 8.97 11.34
CA LYS A 78 -11.06 9.86 11.98
C LYS A 78 -12.10 9.07 12.77
N THR A 79 -12.55 7.94 12.26
CA THR A 79 -13.59 7.10 12.89
C THR A 79 -13.11 6.46 14.19
N ILE A 80 -11.83 6.05 14.23
CA ILE A 80 -11.19 5.41 15.40
C ILE A 80 -10.48 6.40 16.34
N GLY A 81 -10.61 7.71 16.10
CA GLY A 81 -10.01 8.75 16.93
C GLY A 81 -8.50 8.94 16.75
N SER A 82 -7.90 8.37 15.70
CA SER A 82 -6.49 8.59 15.38
C SER A 82 -6.31 9.89 14.59
N ASP A 83 -5.48 10.84 15.09
CA ASP A 83 -5.24 12.11 14.40
C ASP A 83 -4.16 11.97 13.31
N PRO A 84 -4.51 12.16 12.02
CA PRO A 84 -3.53 12.11 10.94
C PRO A 84 -2.40 13.14 11.06
N ARG A 85 -2.60 14.28 11.73
CA ARG A 85 -1.57 15.32 11.91
C ARG A 85 -0.52 14.89 12.94
N ALA A 86 -0.94 14.19 13.97
CA ALA A 86 -0.04 13.59 14.94
C ALA A 86 0.70 12.37 14.35
N ALA A 87 -0.02 11.53 13.61
CA ALA A 87 0.47 10.25 13.07
C ALA A 87 1.46 10.41 11.91
N PHE A 88 1.30 11.43 11.05
CA PHE A 88 2.09 11.58 9.83
C PHE A 88 2.83 12.91 9.75
N LEU A 89 4.04 12.87 9.21
CA LEU A 89 4.67 14.02 8.59
C LEU A 89 4.10 14.16 7.16
N ARG A 90 3.32 15.23 6.93
CA ARG A 90 2.80 15.54 5.60
C ARG A 90 3.81 16.41 4.84
N VAL A 91 4.24 15.93 3.69
CA VAL A 91 5.22 16.62 2.82
C VAL A 91 4.63 16.77 1.42
N PRO A 92 4.60 17.99 0.84
CA PRO A 92 4.24 18.15 -0.58
C PRO A 92 5.11 17.26 -1.47
N LEU A 93 4.54 16.71 -2.53
CA LEU A 93 5.26 15.85 -3.45
C LEU A 93 6.56 16.51 -3.92
N HIS A 94 7.65 15.84 -3.63
CA HIS A 94 9.00 16.23 -4.01
C HIS A 94 9.64 15.05 -4.72
N TRP A 95 9.69 15.10 -6.04
CA TRP A 95 10.38 14.10 -6.85
C TRP A 95 11.85 14.43 -6.92
N HIS A 96 12.69 13.58 -6.39
CA HIS A 96 14.13 13.83 -6.35
C HIS A 96 14.89 12.56 -6.73
N MET A 97 15.30 12.45 -7.99
CA MET A 97 16.21 11.40 -8.44
C MET A 97 17.64 11.91 -8.29
N HIS A 98 18.48 11.16 -7.60
CA HIS A 98 19.88 11.49 -7.43
C HIS A 98 20.57 11.57 -8.80
N GLY A 99 21.28 12.68 -9.07
CA GLY A 99 21.91 12.93 -10.35
C GLY A 99 20.98 13.21 -11.53
N GLY A 100 19.64 13.16 -11.34
CA GLY A 100 18.65 13.25 -12.41
C GLY A 100 17.48 14.18 -12.11
N LEU A 101 16.30 13.82 -12.62
CA LEU A 101 15.05 14.60 -12.53
C LEU A 101 14.72 15.03 -11.10
N GLN A 102 14.53 16.34 -10.92
CA GLN A 102 14.14 16.92 -9.65
C GLN A 102 13.05 17.97 -9.86
N PHE A 103 11.91 17.81 -9.18
CA PHE A 103 10.86 18.83 -9.13
C PHE A 103 10.08 18.76 -7.82
N ARG A 104 9.37 19.85 -7.51
CA ARG A 104 8.42 19.95 -6.40
C ARG A 104 7.09 20.48 -6.92
N THR A 105 6.01 20.04 -6.30
CA THR A 105 4.71 20.63 -6.58
C THR A 105 4.68 22.10 -6.13
N LEU A 106 4.00 22.94 -6.93
CA LEU A 106 3.83 24.37 -6.64
C LEU A 106 2.59 24.61 -5.74
N PRO A 107 2.48 25.78 -5.10
CA PRO A 107 1.29 26.16 -4.32
C PRO A 107 0.13 26.59 -5.24
N LEU A 108 -0.19 25.76 -6.25
CA LEU A 108 -1.26 25.94 -7.23
C LEU A 108 -2.33 24.85 -7.05
N PRO A 109 -3.57 25.05 -7.52
CA PRO A 109 -4.57 24.00 -7.56
C PRO A 109 -4.17 22.87 -8.52
N ALA A 110 -4.73 21.67 -8.29
CA ALA A 110 -4.55 20.56 -9.23
C ALA A 110 -5.26 20.86 -10.58
N PRO A 111 -4.68 20.43 -11.71
CA PRO A 111 -3.41 19.75 -11.88
C PRO A 111 -2.19 20.70 -12.01
N LEU A 112 -2.39 22.02 -11.97
CA LEU A 112 -1.34 23.02 -12.22
C LEU A 112 -0.16 22.92 -11.26
N HIS A 113 -0.40 22.44 -10.02
CA HIS A 113 0.66 22.26 -9.01
C HIS A 113 1.78 21.31 -9.49
N ILE A 114 1.44 20.24 -10.18
CA ILE A 114 2.43 19.28 -10.69
C ILE A 114 2.95 19.67 -12.07
N LEU A 115 2.08 20.17 -12.95
CA LEU A 115 2.49 20.63 -14.27
C LEU A 115 3.52 21.75 -14.17
N GLY A 116 3.29 22.75 -13.31
CA GLY A 116 4.24 23.80 -13.03
C GLY A 116 5.52 23.27 -12.38
N GLY A 117 5.40 22.27 -11.48
CA GLY A 117 6.56 21.61 -10.89
C GLY A 117 7.46 20.96 -11.96
N VAL A 118 6.87 20.23 -12.91
CA VAL A 118 7.60 19.58 -14.01
C VAL A 118 8.20 20.63 -14.96
N LEU A 119 7.51 21.72 -15.28
CA LEU A 119 8.05 22.82 -16.09
C LEU A 119 9.32 23.42 -15.43
N LEU A 120 9.31 23.57 -14.12
CA LEU A 120 10.44 24.08 -13.33
C LEU A 120 11.44 23.00 -12.91
N ALA A 121 11.29 21.76 -13.41
CA ALA A 121 12.19 20.66 -13.08
C ALA A 121 13.65 21.00 -13.40
N ARG A 122 14.54 20.47 -12.56
CA ARG A 122 15.99 20.67 -12.68
C ARG A 122 16.68 19.39 -13.14
N ARG A 123 17.93 19.52 -13.60
CA ARG A 123 18.84 18.45 -14.03
C ARG A 123 18.33 17.61 -15.20
N VAL A 124 17.39 18.15 -15.98
CA VAL A 124 16.89 17.54 -17.22
C VAL A 124 16.69 18.63 -18.27
N PRO A 125 16.92 18.33 -19.57
CA PRO A 125 16.72 19.30 -20.65
C PRO A 125 15.24 19.64 -20.87
N SER A 126 14.97 20.76 -21.56
CA SER A 126 13.60 21.22 -21.88
C SER A 126 12.80 20.21 -22.69
N ALA A 127 13.46 19.52 -23.63
CA ALA A 127 12.85 18.45 -24.43
C ALA A 127 12.32 17.29 -23.56
N PHE A 128 13.04 16.93 -22.50
CA PHE A 128 12.59 15.92 -21.53
C PHE A 128 11.32 16.37 -20.82
N LYS A 129 11.27 17.62 -20.35
CA LYS A 129 10.10 18.20 -19.66
C LYS A 129 8.89 18.23 -20.57
N ALA A 130 9.06 18.71 -21.81
CA ALA A 130 8.00 18.78 -22.81
C ALA A 130 7.43 17.38 -23.12
N LYS A 131 8.30 16.39 -23.30
CA LYS A 131 7.90 15.00 -23.53
C LYS A 131 7.15 14.42 -22.34
N LEU A 132 7.65 14.62 -21.13
CA LEU A 132 7.00 14.14 -19.91
C LEU A 132 5.59 14.73 -19.73
N LEU A 133 5.43 16.03 -19.95
CA LEU A 133 4.13 16.69 -19.89
C LEU A 133 3.16 16.19 -20.96
N ALA A 134 3.66 15.98 -22.19
CA ALA A 134 2.87 15.42 -23.28
C ALA A 134 2.41 13.99 -22.94
N ASP A 135 3.27 13.15 -22.38
CA ASP A 135 2.94 11.79 -21.99
C ASP A 135 1.94 11.77 -20.83
N MET A 136 2.10 12.61 -19.82
CA MET A 136 1.12 12.75 -18.73
C MET A 136 -0.26 13.19 -19.24
N SER A 137 -0.31 14.12 -20.21
CA SER A 137 -1.57 14.56 -20.82
C SER A 137 -2.23 13.46 -21.64
N ASP A 138 -1.45 12.68 -22.38
CA ASP A 138 -1.94 11.55 -23.16
C ASP A 138 -2.49 10.43 -22.28
N LEU A 139 -1.78 10.10 -21.21
CA LEU A 139 -2.22 9.13 -20.23
C LEU A 139 -3.61 9.50 -19.66
N GLN A 140 -3.81 10.77 -19.34
CA GLN A 140 -5.08 11.29 -18.85
C GLN A 140 -6.23 11.16 -19.86
N LYS A 141 -5.92 11.35 -21.17
CA LYS A 141 -6.90 11.16 -22.25
C LYS A 141 -7.23 9.67 -22.42
N SER A 142 -6.24 8.80 -22.40
CA SER A 142 -6.41 7.35 -22.55
C SER A 142 -7.33 6.78 -21.47
N ALA A 143 -7.21 7.25 -20.22
CA ALA A 143 -8.09 6.87 -19.12
C ALA A 143 -9.57 7.22 -19.38
N ARG A 144 -9.83 8.37 -20.03
CA ARG A 144 -11.20 8.86 -20.28
C ARG A 144 -11.90 8.16 -21.44
N LEU A 145 -11.17 7.57 -22.38
CA LEU A 145 -11.71 7.05 -23.63
C LEU A 145 -12.21 5.59 -23.53
N GLY A 146 -12.12 4.95 -22.36
CA GLY A 146 -12.59 3.58 -22.17
C GLY A 146 -11.94 2.55 -23.11
N GLN A 147 -10.72 2.81 -23.57
CA GLN A 147 -9.99 1.92 -24.49
C GLN A 147 -9.67 0.57 -23.80
N PRO A 148 -9.46 -0.49 -24.58
CA PRO A 148 -8.97 -1.75 -24.04
C PRO A 148 -7.69 -1.53 -23.25
N ASP A 149 -7.55 -2.24 -22.11
CA ASP A 149 -6.38 -2.12 -21.28
C ASP A 149 -5.12 -2.64 -22.00
N THR A 150 -4.01 -2.03 -21.72
CA THR A 150 -2.69 -2.41 -22.25
C THR A 150 -1.65 -2.33 -21.15
N THR A 151 -0.44 -2.85 -21.36
CA THR A 151 0.61 -2.70 -20.37
C THR A 151 1.28 -1.33 -20.44
N VAL A 152 1.78 -0.87 -19.30
CA VAL A 152 2.55 0.39 -19.24
C VAL A 152 3.75 0.32 -20.19
N ALA A 153 4.47 -0.80 -20.27
CA ALA A 153 5.59 -0.96 -21.19
C ALA A 153 5.19 -0.81 -22.67
N GLN A 154 4.05 -1.37 -23.08
CA GLN A 154 3.54 -1.23 -24.45
C GLN A 154 3.20 0.23 -24.77
N TRP A 155 2.51 0.91 -23.84
CA TRP A 155 2.17 2.33 -23.98
C TRP A 155 3.43 3.21 -24.08
N LEU A 156 4.43 2.99 -23.21
CA LEU A 156 5.71 3.72 -23.25
C LEU A 156 6.44 3.52 -24.58
N LYS A 157 6.43 2.29 -25.11
CA LYS A 157 7.01 1.95 -26.42
C LYS A 157 6.28 2.65 -27.57
N GLN A 158 4.95 2.60 -27.62
CA GLN A 158 4.12 3.26 -28.63
C GLN A 158 4.33 4.77 -28.65
N ARG A 159 4.55 5.35 -27.48
CA ARG A 159 4.84 6.78 -27.31
C ARG A 159 6.30 7.17 -27.59
N ASN A 160 7.17 6.21 -27.90
CA ASN A 160 8.61 6.44 -28.05
C ASN A 160 9.21 7.19 -26.86
N VAL A 161 8.85 6.78 -25.62
CA VAL A 161 9.35 7.44 -24.41
C VAL A 161 10.85 7.15 -24.26
N PRO A 162 11.71 8.18 -24.15
CA PRO A 162 13.14 7.98 -24.00
C PRO A 162 13.49 7.17 -22.73
N ARG A 163 14.49 6.29 -22.83
CA ARG A 163 14.94 5.45 -21.70
C ARG A 163 15.22 6.28 -20.44
N ALA A 164 15.81 7.45 -20.58
CA ALA A 164 16.05 8.35 -19.43
C ALA A 164 14.76 8.75 -18.70
N ALA A 165 13.67 9.00 -19.44
CA ALA A 165 12.37 9.32 -18.83
C ALA A 165 11.72 8.08 -18.20
N VAL A 166 11.89 6.90 -18.79
CA VAL A 166 11.45 5.64 -18.19
C VAL A 166 12.15 5.43 -16.84
N MET A 167 13.47 5.50 -16.81
CA MET A 167 14.28 5.22 -15.61
C MET A 167 14.12 6.26 -14.50
N GLN A 168 13.94 7.54 -14.86
CA GLN A 168 13.90 8.63 -13.87
C GLN A 168 12.50 9.00 -13.41
N PHE A 169 11.47 8.57 -14.12
CA PHE A 169 10.09 8.90 -13.76
C PHE A 169 9.13 7.71 -13.83
N TRP A 170 8.94 7.09 -15.00
CA TRP A 170 7.86 6.12 -15.19
C TRP A 170 8.07 4.84 -14.39
N GLN A 171 9.25 4.26 -14.44
CA GLN A 171 9.54 3.02 -13.69
C GLN A 171 9.50 3.23 -12.18
N PRO A 172 10.17 4.24 -11.58
CA PRO A 172 10.05 4.49 -10.15
C PRO A 172 8.62 4.84 -9.71
N LEU A 173 7.83 5.50 -10.57
CA LEU A 173 6.43 5.80 -10.30
C LEU A 173 5.60 4.51 -10.27
N VAL A 174 5.68 3.69 -11.30
CA VAL A 174 4.89 2.44 -11.41
C VAL A 174 5.28 1.45 -10.33
N TRP A 175 6.59 1.28 -10.09
CA TRP A 175 7.06 0.39 -9.04
C TRP A 175 6.68 0.89 -7.64
N GLY A 176 6.76 2.19 -7.39
CA GLY A 176 6.37 2.76 -6.11
C GLY A 176 4.85 2.76 -5.86
N ALA A 177 4.04 2.92 -6.90
CA ALA A 177 2.59 3.04 -6.79
C ALA A 177 1.87 1.68 -6.93
N LEU A 178 2.32 0.82 -7.86
CA LEU A 178 1.65 -0.45 -8.18
C LEU A 178 2.46 -1.68 -7.74
N ASN A 179 3.73 -1.51 -7.39
CA ASN A 179 4.66 -2.62 -7.13
C ASN A 179 4.57 -3.73 -8.19
N THR A 180 4.45 -3.35 -9.45
CA THR A 180 4.25 -4.27 -10.59
C THR A 180 5.23 -3.92 -11.71
N PRO A 181 5.87 -4.89 -12.38
CA PRO A 181 6.76 -4.62 -13.51
C PRO A 181 6.04 -3.89 -14.64
N LEU A 182 6.74 -3.01 -15.36
CA LEU A 182 6.16 -2.25 -16.48
C LEU A 182 5.53 -3.13 -17.55
N GLU A 183 6.10 -4.32 -17.76
CA GLU A 183 5.71 -5.30 -18.76
C GLU A 183 4.34 -5.92 -18.49
N THR A 184 3.89 -5.89 -17.24
CA THR A 184 2.63 -6.50 -16.82
C THR A 184 1.69 -5.49 -16.14
N ALA A 185 2.19 -4.35 -15.70
CA ALA A 185 1.37 -3.33 -15.04
C ALA A 185 0.28 -2.79 -15.97
N SER A 186 -0.96 -2.82 -15.51
CA SER A 186 -2.13 -2.25 -16.19
C SER A 186 -1.98 -0.74 -16.37
N LEU A 187 -2.13 -0.27 -17.60
CA LEU A 187 -2.16 1.17 -17.90
C LEU A 187 -3.39 1.84 -17.28
N ARG A 188 -4.53 1.15 -17.27
CA ARG A 188 -5.79 1.64 -16.68
C ARG A 188 -5.62 1.89 -15.19
N VAL A 189 -5.05 0.92 -14.46
CA VAL A 189 -4.79 1.08 -13.02
C VAL A 189 -3.84 2.24 -12.76
N LEU A 190 -2.77 2.40 -13.55
CA LEU A 190 -1.88 3.55 -13.45
C LEU A 190 -2.61 4.88 -13.68
N CYS A 191 -3.50 4.94 -14.68
CA CYS A 191 -4.31 6.11 -14.97
C CYS A 191 -5.21 6.47 -13.77
N ASN A 192 -5.86 5.49 -13.15
CA ASN A 192 -6.74 5.70 -12.01
C ASN A 192 -5.96 6.20 -10.78
N VAL A 193 -4.83 5.56 -10.47
CA VAL A 193 -3.93 6.00 -9.39
C VAL A 193 -3.48 7.46 -9.57
N LEU A 194 -3.09 7.83 -10.78
CA LEU A 194 -2.66 9.22 -11.06
C LEU A 194 -3.83 10.20 -11.04
N SER A 195 -5.00 9.80 -11.55
CA SER A 195 -6.20 10.63 -11.49
C SER A 195 -6.58 10.97 -10.06
N ASP A 196 -6.69 9.96 -9.21
CA ASP A 196 -7.10 10.13 -7.82
C ASP A 196 -6.00 10.73 -6.93
N GLY A 197 -4.76 10.32 -7.14
CA GLY A 197 -3.63 10.74 -6.33
C GLY A 197 -3.12 12.13 -6.66
N VAL A 198 -3.08 12.48 -7.95
CA VAL A 198 -2.33 13.65 -8.40
C VAL A 198 -3.21 14.73 -9.01
N LEU A 199 -4.25 14.33 -9.74
CA LEU A 199 -4.97 15.26 -10.63
C LEU A 199 -6.22 15.86 -10.01
N THR A 200 -6.78 15.25 -8.96
CA THR A 200 -8.06 15.68 -8.36
C THR A 200 -7.86 16.80 -7.34
N LYS A 201 -6.90 16.68 -6.44
CA LYS A 201 -6.61 17.67 -5.39
C LYS A 201 -5.11 17.77 -5.16
N LYS A 202 -4.59 18.98 -4.95
CA LYS A 202 -3.19 19.21 -4.60
C LYS A 202 -2.75 18.37 -3.39
N SER A 203 -3.56 18.36 -2.34
CA SER A 203 -3.25 17.59 -1.12
C SER A 203 -3.29 16.07 -1.32
N GLY A 204 -3.86 15.58 -2.43
CA GLY A 204 -3.85 14.16 -2.79
C GLY A 204 -2.46 13.64 -3.12
N SER A 205 -1.62 14.48 -3.72
CA SER A 205 -0.25 14.13 -4.09
C SER A 205 0.76 14.23 -2.93
N ASP A 206 0.38 14.80 -1.77
CA ASP A 206 1.28 14.90 -0.63
C ASP A 206 1.67 13.52 -0.11
N TYR A 207 2.93 13.35 0.26
CA TYR A 207 3.38 12.20 1.02
C TYR A 207 2.91 12.30 2.46
N LEU A 208 2.44 11.19 3.01
CA LEU A 208 2.14 11.00 4.42
C LEU A 208 3.14 9.97 4.96
N LEU A 209 4.17 10.46 5.65
CA LEU A 209 5.25 9.65 6.18
C LEU A 209 4.96 9.33 7.65
N PRO A 210 4.84 8.05 8.06
CA PRO A 210 4.52 7.68 9.43
C PRO A 210 5.56 8.16 10.43
N LYS A 211 5.14 8.85 11.50
CA LYS A 211 5.96 9.24 12.66
C LYS A 211 5.88 8.24 13.80
N GLN A 212 4.99 7.28 13.70
CA GLN A 212 4.76 6.19 14.62
C GLN A 212 4.61 4.90 13.80
N ASP A 213 4.72 3.77 14.44
CA ASP A 213 4.43 2.51 13.78
C ASP A 213 2.95 2.39 13.36
N LEU A 214 2.69 1.59 12.36
CA LEU A 214 1.35 1.47 11.77
C LEU A 214 0.36 0.74 12.66
N GLY A 215 0.84 -0.03 13.64
CA GLY A 215 0.02 -0.63 14.70
C GLY A 215 -0.62 0.45 15.56
N ALA A 216 0.21 1.36 16.10
CA ALA A 216 -0.24 2.48 16.91
C ALA A 216 -1.12 3.48 16.12
N ILE A 217 -0.89 3.62 14.81
CA ILE A 217 -1.68 4.54 13.97
C ILE A 217 -3.09 4.01 13.69
N VAL A 218 -3.26 2.71 13.40
CA VAL A 218 -4.55 2.18 12.96
C VAL A 218 -5.00 0.97 13.77
N ALA A 219 -4.16 -0.05 13.97
CA ALA A 219 -4.63 -1.31 14.51
C ALA A 219 -5.09 -1.19 15.98
N GLU A 220 -4.28 -0.60 16.83
CA GLU A 220 -4.57 -0.44 18.26
C GLU A 220 -5.79 0.48 18.50
N PRO A 221 -5.89 1.68 17.88
CA PRO A 221 -7.08 2.52 17.99
C PRO A 221 -8.34 1.84 17.45
N ALA A 222 -8.24 1.03 16.39
CA ALA A 222 -9.38 0.31 15.83
C ALA A 222 -9.87 -0.79 16.78
N LEU A 223 -8.95 -1.54 17.41
CA LEU A 223 -9.31 -2.54 18.42
C LEU A 223 -9.97 -1.89 19.64
N ALA A 224 -9.44 -0.77 20.12
CA ALA A 224 -10.02 -0.02 21.23
C ALA A 224 -11.44 0.47 20.89
N GLU A 225 -11.67 1.00 19.68
CA GLU A 225 -13.01 1.40 19.24
C GLU A 225 -13.96 0.21 19.11
N LEU A 226 -13.50 -0.93 18.61
CA LEU A 226 -14.28 -2.17 18.54
C LEU A 226 -14.70 -2.66 19.93
N GLN A 227 -13.79 -2.64 20.91
CA GLN A 227 -14.09 -2.97 22.30
C GLN A 227 -15.16 -2.01 22.89
N ARG A 228 -15.01 -0.71 22.63
CA ARG A 228 -16.00 0.30 23.05
C ARG A 228 -17.39 0.08 22.44
N LEU A 229 -17.44 -0.45 21.20
CA LEU A 229 -18.69 -0.78 20.50
C LEU A 229 -19.26 -2.14 20.90
N GLY A 230 -18.57 -2.91 21.77
CA GLY A 230 -19.02 -4.22 22.25
C GLY A 230 -18.77 -5.36 21.26
N ALA A 231 -17.85 -5.21 20.31
CA ALA A 231 -17.50 -6.28 19.38
C ALA A 231 -16.71 -7.39 20.10
N ASP A 232 -16.93 -8.64 19.69
CA ASP A 232 -16.17 -9.80 20.13
C ASP A 232 -14.89 -9.93 19.32
N ILE A 233 -13.72 -9.79 19.96
CA ILE A 233 -12.41 -9.79 19.30
C ILE A 233 -11.68 -11.08 19.67
N ARG A 234 -11.41 -11.92 18.68
CA ARG A 234 -10.78 -13.23 18.83
C ARG A 234 -9.45 -13.29 18.08
N LEU A 235 -8.37 -12.89 18.74
CA LEU A 235 -7.01 -13.09 18.24
C LEU A 235 -6.61 -14.56 18.35
N GLU A 236 -5.53 -14.96 17.68
CA GLU A 236 -5.01 -16.34 17.63
C GLU A 236 -6.09 -17.37 17.22
N THR A 237 -7.13 -16.91 16.53
CA THR A 237 -8.29 -17.71 16.14
C THR A 237 -8.39 -17.77 14.61
N ARG A 238 -7.85 -18.84 14.06
CA ARG A 238 -7.87 -19.07 12.62
C ARG A 238 -9.24 -19.56 12.15
N VAL A 239 -9.78 -18.92 11.14
CA VAL A 239 -10.90 -19.45 10.33
C VAL A 239 -10.31 -20.20 9.14
N CYS A 240 -10.69 -21.46 8.99
CA CYS A 240 -10.14 -22.32 7.93
C CYS A 240 -11.07 -22.42 6.73
N ARG A 241 -12.39 -22.33 6.93
CA ARG A 241 -13.41 -22.49 5.87
C ARG A 241 -14.69 -21.76 6.26
N LEU A 242 -15.40 -21.30 5.26
CA LEU A 242 -16.79 -20.84 5.37
C LEU A 242 -17.73 -21.90 4.80
N ASN A 243 -18.89 -22.07 5.42
CA ASN A 243 -19.96 -22.90 4.87
C ASN A 243 -21.24 -22.08 4.83
N THR A 244 -22.10 -22.35 3.87
CA THR A 244 -23.43 -21.75 3.78
C THR A 244 -24.47 -22.72 4.37
N LEU A 245 -25.36 -22.22 5.18
CA LEU A 245 -26.45 -22.99 5.78
C LEU A 245 -27.74 -22.89 4.91
N PRO A 246 -28.65 -23.86 5.02
CA PRO A 246 -29.90 -23.85 4.25
C PRO A 246 -30.79 -22.63 4.53
N ASP A 247 -30.70 -22.02 5.72
CA ASP A 247 -31.41 -20.78 6.11
C ASP A 247 -30.73 -19.51 5.57
N GLY A 248 -29.68 -19.66 4.77
CA GLY A 248 -28.90 -18.57 4.18
C GLY A 248 -27.87 -17.95 5.11
N LYS A 249 -27.66 -18.46 6.32
CA LYS A 249 -26.59 -18.03 7.21
C LYS A 249 -25.24 -18.59 6.78
N VAL A 250 -24.17 -17.97 7.30
CA VAL A 250 -22.79 -18.39 7.09
C VAL A 250 -22.26 -19.02 8.37
N LEU A 251 -21.76 -20.25 8.26
CA LEU A 251 -21.12 -20.96 9.37
C LEU A 251 -19.63 -20.64 9.36
N VAL A 252 -19.12 -20.12 10.49
CA VAL A 252 -17.72 -19.76 10.72
C VAL A 252 -17.25 -20.45 11.99
N ASN A 253 -16.29 -21.34 11.90
CA ASN A 253 -15.78 -22.11 13.05
C ASN A 253 -16.87 -22.77 13.93
N GLY A 254 -17.97 -23.25 13.32
CA GLY A 254 -19.09 -23.87 14.04
C GLY A 254 -20.15 -22.90 14.58
N GLU A 255 -19.98 -21.60 14.42
CA GLU A 255 -20.94 -20.57 14.79
C GLU A 255 -21.69 -20.03 13.58
N ALA A 256 -23.00 -19.80 13.69
CA ALA A 256 -23.83 -19.26 12.62
C ALA A 256 -23.90 -17.72 12.68
N PHE A 257 -23.65 -17.07 11.55
CA PHE A 257 -23.70 -15.62 11.36
C PHE A 257 -24.67 -15.27 10.23
N ASP A 258 -25.26 -14.08 10.29
CA ASP A 258 -26.15 -13.58 9.24
C ASP A 258 -25.37 -13.16 7.98
N ALA A 259 -24.09 -12.83 8.13
CA ALA A 259 -23.16 -12.57 7.03
C ALA A 259 -21.70 -12.75 7.48
N ALA A 260 -20.79 -12.93 6.51
CA ALA A 260 -19.36 -12.96 6.75
C ALA A 260 -18.60 -11.99 5.84
N VAL A 261 -17.55 -11.37 6.37
CA VAL A 261 -16.63 -10.48 5.65
C VAL A 261 -15.23 -11.06 5.69
N PRO A 262 -14.84 -11.91 4.71
CA PRO A 262 -13.46 -12.35 4.56
C PRO A 262 -12.58 -11.17 4.17
N ALA A 263 -11.73 -10.72 5.10
CA ALA A 263 -10.78 -9.62 4.91
C ALA A 263 -9.34 -10.11 5.06
N THR A 264 -9.10 -11.37 4.73
CA THR A 264 -7.77 -11.97 4.71
C THR A 264 -7.02 -11.62 3.44
N ALA A 265 -5.71 -11.84 3.44
CA ALA A 265 -4.95 -11.74 2.21
C ALA A 265 -5.52 -12.72 1.15
N PRO A 266 -5.52 -12.35 -0.15
CA PRO A 266 -6.25 -13.11 -1.18
C PRO A 266 -5.81 -14.57 -1.31
N TYR A 267 -4.55 -14.88 -1.07
CA TYR A 267 -4.05 -16.27 -1.06
C TYR A 267 -4.57 -17.11 0.14
N HIS A 268 -5.11 -16.48 1.16
CA HIS A 268 -5.85 -17.15 2.23
C HIS A 268 -7.36 -17.12 1.94
N ALA A 269 -7.86 -16.09 1.27
CA ALA A 269 -9.27 -15.96 0.92
C ALA A 269 -9.74 -17.13 0.03
N ALA A 270 -8.90 -17.59 -0.91
CA ALA A 270 -9.20 -18.76 -1.74
C ALA A 270 -9.52 -20.03 -0.92
N ALA A 271 -8.82 -20.23 0.20
CA ALA A 271 -9.04 -21.36 1.08
C ALA A 271 -10.32 -21.25 1.94
N LEU A 272 -10.86 -20.03 2.07
CA LEU A 272 -12.09 -19.76 2.82
C LEU A 272 -13.35 -19.95 1.98
N LEU A 273 -13.23 -20.08 0.66
CA LEU A 273 -14.38 -20.20 -0.23
C LEU A 273 -15.24 -21.41 0.14
N PRO A 274 -16.57 -21.25 0.28
CA PRO A 274 -17.46 -22.33 0.64
C PRO A 274 -17.57 -23.37 -0.46
N GLU A 275 -18.02 -24.56 -0.09
CA GLU A 275 -18.34 -25.61 -1.06
C GLU A 275 -19.43 -25.14 -2.04
N GLY A 276 -19.30 -25.53 -3.32
CA GLY A 276 -20.21 -25.07 -4.38
C GLY A 276 -19.83 -23.70 -4.96
N THR A 277 -18.75 -23.04 -4.49
CA THR A 277 -18.26 -21.83 -5.16
C THR A 277 -17.92 -22.15 -6.63
N PRO A 278 -18.43 -21.38 -7.62
CA PRO A 278 -18.17 -21.62 -9.04
C PRO A 278 -16.67 -21.62 -9.36
N GLU A 279 -16.28 -22.49 -10.29
CA GLU A 279 -14.87 -22.67 -10.68
C GLU A 279 -14.22 -21.35 -11.15
N HIS A 280 -14.95 -20.52 -11.89
CA HIS A 280 -14.42 -19.24 -12.36
C HIS A 280 -14.05 -18.29 -11.20
N VAL A 281 -14.78 -18.32 -10.08
CA VAL A 281 -14.46 -17.54 -8.88
C VAL A 281 -13.21 -18.11 -8.22
N GLN A 282 -13.13 -19.44 -8.04
CA GLN A 282 -11.97 -20.10 -7.46
C GLN A 282 -10.71 -19.83 -8.29
N THR A 283 -10.80 -19.99 -9.60
CA THR A 283 -9.72 -19.74 -10.55
C THR A 283 -9.25 -18.28 -10.51
N ALA A 284 -10.18 -17.31 -10.40
CA ALA A 284 -9.82 -15.90 -10.29
C ALA A 284 -8.95 -15.61 -9.04
N TYR A 285 -9.29 -16.19 -7.89
CA TYR A 285 -8.45 -16.07 -6.69
C TYR A 285 -7.10 -16.75 -6.81
N GLN A 286 -7.05 -17.92 -7.46
CA GLN A 286 -5.81 -18.69 -7.67
C GLN A 286 -4.86 -18.00 -8.65
N ASN A 287 -5.39 -17.27 -9.61
CA ASN A 287 -4.62 -16.57 -10.64
C ASN A 287 -4.05 -15.22 -10.17
N LEU A 288 -4.41 -14.75 -8.98
CA LEU A 288 -3.84 -13.51 -8.43
C LEU A 288 -2.34 -13.68 -8.21
N ARG A 289 -1.57 -12.77 -8.79
CA ARG A 289 -0.10 -12.72 -8.65
C ARG A 289 0.30 -11.70 -7.61
N TYR A 290 1.50 -11.85 -7.09
CA TYR A 290 2.03 -11.02 -6.01
C TYR A 290 3.45 -10.61 -6.32
N HIS A 291 3.84 -9.43 -5.85
CA HIS A 291 5.21 -8.98 -5.89
C HIS A 291 5.71 -8.64 -4.49
N ALA A 292 7.00 -8.90 -4.29
CA ALA A 292 7.65 -8.63 -3.03
C ALA A 292 8.13 -7.18 -2.93
N ILE A 293 8.19 -6.69 -1.69
CA ILE A 293 8.90 -5.46 -1.33
C ILE A 293 9.94 -5.82 -0.28
N THR A 294 11.17 -5.38 -0.49
CA THR A 294 12.23 -5.48 0.51
C THR A 294 12.54 -4.10 1.06
N THR A 295 12.54 -3.98 2.37
CA THR A 295 13.01 -2.80 3.10
C THR A 295 14.30 -3.14 3.84
N VAL A 296 15.33 -2.33 3.66
CA VAL A 296 16.56 -2.40 4.42
C VAL A 296 16.64 -1.18 5.32
N TYR A 297 16.62 -1.40 6.62
CA TYR A 297 16.88 -0.37 7.62
C TYR A 297 18.37 -0.39 7.95
N LEU A 298 18.99 0.78 7.91
CA LEU A 298 20.40 0.99 8.18
C LEU A 298 20.56 2.06 9.25
N ARG A 299 21.41 1.82 10.26
CA ARG A 299 21.80 2.79 11.26
C ARG A 299 23.31 2.97 11.25
N TYR A 300 23.75 4.22 11.31
CA TYR A 300 25.14 4.62 11.24
C TYR A 300 25.60 5.29 12.54
N ALA A 301 26.90 5.44 12.73
CA ALA A 301 27.46 6.23 13.83
C ALA A 301 27.11 7.72 13.71
N GLU A 302 27.05 8.23 12.48
CA GLU A 302 26.83 9.64 12.18
C GLU A 302 25.43 9.92 11.63
N PRO A 303 24.90 11.15 11.78
CA PRO A 303 23.65 11.55 11.17
C PRO A 303 23.66 11.42 9.64
N VAL A 304 22.60 10.89 9.09
CA VAL A 304 22.41 10.71 7.64
C VAL A 304 21.47 11.79 7.10
N ARG A 305 21.97 12.63 6.20
CA ARG A 305 21.22 13.74 5.62
C ARG A 305 21.04 13.57 4.11
N LEU A 306 19.87 13.13 3.71
CA LEU A 306 19.49 13.03 2.30
C LEU A 306 19.00 14.39 1.76
N PRO A 307 19.22 14.65 0.45
CA PRO A 307 18.85 15.93 -0.18
C PRO A 307 17.35 16.19 -0.22
N ALA A 308 16.53 15.15 -0.11
CA ALA A 308 15.07 15.23 -0.09
C ALA A 308 14.48 14.24 0.95
N PRO A 309 13.23 14.44 1.39
CA PRO A 309 12.54 13.47 2.26
C PRO A 309 12.55 12.06 1.70
N LEU A 310 12.30 11.95 0.38
CA LEU A 310 12.47 10.75 -0.42
C LEU A 310 13.50 11.04 -1.50
N THR A 311 14.56 10.25 -1.56
CA THR A 311 15.61 10.36 -2.57
C THR A 311 15.65 9.08 -3.38
N GLY A 312 15.42 9.21 -4.69
CA GLY A 312 15.37 8.09 -5.64
C GLY A 312 16.72 7.85 -6.31
N LEU A 313 16.92 6.60 -6.73
CA LEU A 313 18.04 6.16 -7.56
C LEU A 313 17.49 5.51 -8.83
N ALA A 314 17.83 6.07 -10.00
CA ALA A 314 17.30 5.59 -11.28
C ALA A 314 17.92 4.26 -11.73
N ASP A 315 19.14 3.98 -11.31
CA ASP A 315 19.98 2.85 -11.74
C ASP A 315 20.55 2.04 -10.56
N GLY A 316 19.99 2.25 -9.35
CA GLY A 316 20.35 1.49 -8.14
C GLY A 316 19.53 0.22 -7.97
N THR A 317 19.95 -0.62 -7.04
CA THR A 317 19.14 -1.71 -6.50
C THR A 317 17.97 -1.13 -5.70
N VAL A 318 18.24 -0.07 -4.93
CA VAL A 318 17.26 0.68 -4.14
C VAL A 318 16.57 1.70 -5.03
N GLN A 319 15.24 1.73 -5.01
CA GLN A 319 14.47 2.77 -5.70
C GLN A 319 14.33 4.03 -4.85
N TRP A 320 14.09 3.88 -3.55
CA TRP A 320 13.83 5.00 -2.66
C TRP A 320 14.57 4.89 -1.33
N LEU A 321 15.17 5.99 -0.93
CA LEU A 321 15.80 6.18 0.39
C LEU A 321 15.01 7.21 1.18
N LEU A 322 14.74 6.93 2.45
CA LEU A 322 14.06 7.80 3.40
C LEU A 322 14.95 8.01 4.63
N CYS A 323 15.31 9.26 4.92
CA CYS A 323 15.96 9.64 6.19
C CYS A 323 14.92 9.65 7.31
N ARG A 324 15.06 8.77 8.28
CA ARG A 324 14.08 8.56 9.36
C ARG A 324 14.15 9.64 10.44
N GLY A 325 15.27 10.34 10.58
CA GLY A 325 15.40 11.50 11.48
C GLY A 325 14.35 12.59 11.21
N ARG A 326 13.90 12.75 9.96
CA ARG A 326 12.81 13.69 9.65
C ARG A 326 11.46 13.29 10.23
N LEU A 327 11.30 12.04 10.66
CA LEU A 327 10.08 11.52 11.28
C LEU A 327 10.09 11.66 12.81
N GLY A 328 11.12 12.30 13.38
CA GLY A 328 11.32 12.36 14.83
C GLY A 328 12.04 11.15 15.42
N LEU A 329 12.63 10.32 14.56
CA LEU A 329 13.46 9.18 14.92
C LEU A 329 14.95 9.60 14.95
N PRO A 330 15.89 8.75 15.37
CA PRO A 330 17.32 9.07 15.34
C PRO A 330 17.78 9.52 13.96
N GLU A 331 18.55 10.61 13.88
CA GLU A 331 19.02 11.21 12.62
C GLU A 331 19.98 10.32 11.83
N ASN A 332 20.51 9.28 12.43
CA ASN A 332 21.42 8.31 11.84
C ASN A 332 20.72 7.08 11.25
N GLU A 333 19.39 7.06 11.22
CA GLU A 333 18.60 5.97 10.64
C GLU A 333 18.11 6.29 9.23
N VAL A 334 18.25 5.31 8.33
CA VAL A 334 17.76 5.35 6.94
C VAL A 334 16.97 4.09 6.64
N SER A 335 15.89 4.20 5.90
CA SER A 335 15.23 3.08 5.24
C SER A 335 15.43 3.14 3.74
N ALA A 336 15.81 2.00 3.16
CA ALA A 336 15.96 1.77 1.73
C ALA A 336 14.86 0.84 1.25
N VAL A 337 14.06 1.28 0.27
CA VAL A 337 12.91 0.55 -0.24
C VAL A 337 13.21 0.00 -1.62
N ILE A 338 12.96 -1.29 -1.79
CA ILE A 338 13.15 -2.03 -3.03
C ILE A 338 11.82 -2.65 -3.42
N SER A 339 11.12 -2.01 -4.34
CA SER A 339 9.88 -2.51 -4.92
C SER A 339 10.16 -3.60 -5.93
N VAL A 340 9.18 -4.48 -6.19
CA VAL A 340 9.30 -5.61 -7.14
C VAL A 340 10.59 -6.41 -6.87
N SER A 341 10.93 -6.60 -5.59
CA SER A 341 12.23 -7.14 -5.18
C SER A 341 12.43 -8.60 -5.62
N ASP A 342 11.35 -9.34 -5.86
CA ASP A 342 11.38 -10.68 -6.47
C ASP A 342 11.90 -10.69 -7.92
N ARG A 343 11.85 -9.55 -8.62
CA ARG A 343 12.41 -9.37 -9.97
C ARG A 343 13.83 -8.78 -9.96
N VAL A 344 14.19 -8.07 -8.89
CA VAL A 344 15.53 -7.53 -8.72
C VAL A 344 16.54 -8.65 -8.44
N GLY A 345 16.14 -9.66 -7.66
CA GLY A 345 16.94 -10.85 -7.41
C GLY A 345 16.56 -11.58 -6.12
N ALA A 346 16.99 -12.81 -5.99
CA ALA A 346 16.86 -13.63 -4.80
C ALA A 346 18.14 -13.52 -3.96
N PHE A 347 18.24 -12.50 -3.12
CA PHE A 347 19.43 -12.26 -2.30
C PHE A 347 19.20 -12.65 -0.84
N ALA A 348 20.26 -13.12 -0.18
CA ALA A 348 20.29 -13.24 1.27
C ALA A 348 20.24 -11.85 1.93
N ASN A 349 19.80 -11.78 3.19
CA ASN A 349 19.65 -10.50 3.91
C ASN A 349 20.94 -9.65 3.90
N ARG A 350 22.12 -10.29 4.06
CA ARG A 350 23.39 -9.58 4.01
C ARG A 350 23.62 -8.91 2.64
N ALA A 351 23.38 -9.62 1.55
CA ALA A 351 23.57 -9.08 0.21
C ALA A 351 22.58 -7.93 -0.09
N TRP A 352 21.36 -7.98 0.43
CA TRP A 352 20.43 -6.84 0.38
C TRP A 352 20.99 -5.62 1.12
N ALA A 353 21.56 -5.84 2.31
CA ALA A 353 22.17 -4.80 3.10
C ALA A 353 23.36 -4.16 2.41
N ASP A 354 24.27 -4.98 1.89
CA ASP A 354 25.47 -4.52 1.18
C ASP A 354 25.11 -3.68 -0.05
N LYS A 355 24.09 -4.09 -0.82
CA LYS A 355 23.59 -3.34 -1.99
C LYS A 355 22.94 -2.01 -1.56
N ALA A 356 22.13 -2.01 -0.51
CA ALA A 356 21.50 -0.78 -0.02
C ALA A 356 22.55 0.21 0.52
N HIS A 357 23.56 -0.28 1.23
CA HIS A 357 24.66 0.54 1.69
C HIS A 357 25.49 1.11 0.52
N ALA A 358 25.84 0.28 -0.47
CA ALA A 358 26.54 0.72 -1.66
C ALA A 358 25.78 1.80 -2.43
N ASP A 359 24.47 1.65 -2.59
CA ASP A 359 23.61 2.67 -3.24
C ASP A 359 23.55 3.97 -2.42
N LEU A 360 23.49 3.88 -1.10
CA LEU A 360 23.53 5.06 -0.23
C LEU A 360 24.87 5.80 -0.30
N LYS A 361 25.98 5.07 -0.37
CA LYS A 361 27.33 5.66 -0.55
C LYS A 361 27.51 6.42 -1.88
N ARG A 362 26.72 6.12 -2.91
CA ARG A 362 26.72 6.93 -4.14
C ARG A 362 26.22 8.36 -3.90
N ILE A 363 25.36 8.54 -2.89
CA ILE A 363 24.82 9.85 -2.49
C ILE A 363 25.71 10.50 -1.42
N LEU A 364 26.19 9.69 -0.47
CA LEU A 364 26.97 10.10 0.69
C LEU A 364 28.30 9.30 0.77
N PRO A 365 29.30 9.65 -0.04
CA PRO A 365 30.55 8.85 -0.15
C PRO A 365 31.35 8.73 1.15
N HIS A 366 31.19 9.71 2.06
CA HIS A 366 31.89 9.75 3.34
C HIS A 366 31.30 8.80 4.41
N LEU A 367 30.15 8.22 4.15
CA LEU A 367 29.45 7.40 5.14
C LEU A 367 30.25 6.12 5.46
N GLY A 368 30.46 5.85 6.74
CA GLY A 368 31.08 4.61 7.23
C GLY A 368 30.21 3.39 7.05
N GLU A 369 30.64 2.26 7.60
CA GLU A 369 29.82 1.04 7.63
C GLU A 369 28.62 1.22 8.58
N PRO A 370 27.49 0.58 8.30
CA PRO A 370 26.34 0.63 9.21
C PRO A 370 26.62 -0.15 10.50
N GLU A 371 26.29 0.44 11.66
CA GLU A 371 26.39 -0.19 12.97
C GLU A 371 25.29 -1.24 13.20
N ALA A 372 24.14 -1.03 12.58
CA ALA A 372 23.01 -1.98 12.67
C ALA A 372 22.28 -2.04 11.31
N VAL A 373 21.80 -3.24 11.02
CA VAL A 373 21.07 -3.54 9.78
C VAL A 373 19.88 -4.43 10.09
N ARG A 374 18.72 -4.07 9.55
CA ARG A 374 17.54 -4.94 9.56
C ARG A 374 16.97 -5.04 8.15
N VAL A 375 16.82 -6.27 7.65
CA VAL A 375 16.22 -6.53 6.32
C VAL A 375 14.89 -7.22 6.50
N ILE A 376 13.87 -6.69 5.87
CA ILE A 376 12.52 -7.23 5.90
C ILE A 376 12.04 -7.38 4.47
N THR A 377 11.69 -8.60 4.08
CA THR A 377 11.09 -8.90 2.78
C THR A 377 9.68 -9.42 2.98
N GLU A 378 8.69 -8.60 2.61
CA GLU A 378 7.33 -9.08 2.48
C GLU A 378 7.15 -9.68 1.09
N LYS A 379 7.11 -11.01 1.01
CA LYS A 379 7.09 -11.75 -0.27
C LYS A 379 5.80 -11.53 -1.07
N ARG A 380 4.71 -11.19 -0.40
CA ARG A 380 3.40 -10.94 -0.98
C ARG A 380 2.90 -9.57 -0.55
N ALA A 381 3.72 -8.55 -0.78
CA ALA A 381 3.48 -7.19 -0.31
C ALA A 381 2.22 -6.60 -0.93
N THR A 382 2.06 -6.79 -2.23
CA THR A 382 0.88 -6.34 -2.99
C THR A 382 0.42 -7.40 -3.95
N THR A 383 -0.86 -7.39 -4.29
CA THR A 383 -1.36 -8.05 -5.49
C THR A 383 -0.85 -7.29 -6.72
N ALA A 384 -0.46 -8.00 -7.76
CA ALA A 384 -0.02 -7.38 -8.99
C ALA A 384 -1.19 -6.67 -9.68
N ALA A 385 -0.95 -5.48 -10.20
CA ALA A 385 -1.94 -4.70 -10.94
C ALA A 385 -1.96 -5.13 -12.43
N ASP A 386 -2.31 -6.39 -12.68
CA ASP A 386 -2.20 -7.03 -13.99
C ASP A 386 -3.41 -7.93 -14.37
N ALA A 387 -4.39 -8.03 -13.49
CA ALA A 387 -5.61 -8.79 -13.71
C ALA A 387 -6.81 -8.06 -13.08
N PRO A 388 -8.02 -8.24 -13.64
CA PRO A 388 -9.23 -7.71 -13.03
C PRO A 388 -9.51 -8.40 -11.69
N PRO A 389 -10.22 -7.73 -10.76
CA PRO A 389 -10.64 -8.35 -9.51
C PRO A 389 -11.60 -9.54 -9.77
N PRO A 390 -11.65 -10.53 -8.85
CA PRO A 390 -12.61 -11.60 -8.91
C PRO A 390 -14.07 -11.12 -8.96
N ASP A 391 -14.93 -11.81 -9.72
CA ASP A 391 -16.39 -11.58 -9.64
C ASP A 391 -16.93 -12.09 -8.30
N LEU A 392 -17.48 -11.19 -7.52
CA LEU A 392 -18.02 -11.48 -6.18
C LEU A 392 -19.52 -11.76 -6.15
N SER A 393 -20.21 -11.73 -7.31
CA SER A 393 -21.67 -11.79 -7.38
C SER A 393 -22.22 -13.05 -6.74
N TRP A 394 -21.55 -14.20 -6.92
CA TRP A 394 -21.97 -15.44 -6.28
C TRP A 394 -21.81 -15.39 -4.77
N LEU A 395 -20.68 -14.90 -4.27
CA LEU A 395 -20.41 -14.76 -2.82
C LEU A 395 -21.40 -13.82 -2.15
N HIS A 396 -21.70 -12.69 -2.78
CA HIS A 396 -22.70 -11.74 -2.26
C HIS A 396 -24.09 -12.35 -2.09
N ARG A 397 -24.52 -13.17 -3.05
CA ARG A 397 -25.79 -13.92 -2.94
C ARG A 397 -25.81 -14.89 -1.76
N HIS A 398 -24.64 -15.36 -1.34
CA HIS A 398 -24.45 -16.23 -0.18
C HIS A 398 -24.07 -15.46 1.10
N ARG A 399 -24.31 -14.14 1.14
CA ARG A 399 -24.02 -13.26 2.29
C ARG A 399 -22.55 -13.26 2.72
N ILE A 400 -21.64 -13.50 1.78
CA ILE A 400 -20.21 -13.44 1.96
C ILE A 400 -19.71 -12.22 1.19
N PHE A 401 -19.11 -11.24 1.89
CA PHE A 401 -18.70 -9.94 1.35
C PHE A 401 -17.19 -9.74 1.53
N PRO A 402 -16.35 -10.27 0.63
CA PRO A 402 -14.90 -10.11 0.75
C PRO A 402 -14.49 -8.64 0.78
N ALA A 403 -13.42 -8.34 1.54
CA ALA A 403 -12.87 -6.99 1.65
C ALA A 403 -11.34 -7.03 1.55
N GLY A 404 -10.77 -6.18 0.72
CA GLY A 404 -9.31 -6.10 0.52
C GLY A 404 -8.94 -5.17 -0.62
N ASP A 405 -7.67 -4.81 -0.67
CA ASP A 405 -7.08 -3.96 -1.71
C ASP A 405 -7.20 -4.57 -3.13
N TYR A 406 -7.19 -5.89 -3.24
CA TYR A 406 -7.28 -6.64 -4.49
C TYR A 406 -8.70 -6.70 -5.10
N LEU A 407 -9.69 -6.12 -4.45
CA LEU A 407 -11.09 -6.18 -4.88
C LEU A 407 -11.61 -4.84 -5.42
N HIS A 408 -10.78 -3.82 -5.41
CA HIS A 408 -11.20 -2.51 -5.91
C HIS A 408 -11.31 -2.57 -7.45
N PRO A 409 -12.45 -2.17 -8.04
CA PRO A 409 -12.67 -2.33 -9.48
C PRO A 409 -11.74 -1.46 -10.34
N ASP A 410 -11.17 -0.42 -9.75
CA ASP A 410 -10.31 0.55 -10.44
C ASP A 410 -8.81 0.34 -10.16
N TYR A 411 -8.46 -0.60 -9.25
CA TYR A 411 -7.08 -0.77 -8.79
C TYR A 411 -6.64 -2.23 -8.74
#